data_09e91c71aa7fc877e50dacd0d5fc9445
#
_entry.id   09e91c71aa7fc877e50dacd0d5fc9445
#
_cell.length_a   1.000
_cell.length_b   1.000
_cell.length_c   1.000
_cell.angle_alpha   90.00
_cell.angle_beta   90.00
_cell.angle_gamma   90.00
#
_symmetry.space_group_name_H-M   'P 1'
#
loop_
_entity.id
_entity.type
_entity.pdbx_description
1 polymer ?
#
loop_
_entity_poly.entity_id
_entity_poly.type
_entity_poly.pdbx_seq_one_letter_code
_entity_poly.pdbx_strand_id
1 'polypeptide(L)'
;MTLISIDVYQLRRVNRLHGFERGDQLLRWLGIALRDEMGNSVYRIAGEAFVIILTGESTGEHDRRARSLFERLNEQAGQLSMEIPVVTMAVIHFAAGTTLNTALVWKNLNELMEWIDGDEPFKIFEAEPLQDDPALVRAIELMAERILSLGYMLNVTFRLAYTDPVGNLPNLIATQRKLDLTLAEATSKHQCFSLLLIDGDDLKRYNAVSYAAGDRLIGQIGAVLMESIRRDDFVGRWRFGDEFVVLLPETRSKDAITVADGVRAAVEETSNSWLFPVTISVGLVEYPVHGSTIEELINRAEEALKNAKSAGKNRTVMAEEINGP
;
A
#
# COMPACT_ATOMS: atom_id res chain seq x y z
N MET A 1 9.70 20.29 -24.42
CA MET A 1 9.27 19.46 -23.30
C MET A 1 9.67 18.03 -23.59
N THR A 2 10.11 17.31 -22.60
CA THR A 2 10.46 15.88 -22.72
C THR A 2 9.65 15.08 -21.70
N LEU A 3 9.13 13.96 -22.14
CA LEU A 3 8.43 13.01 -21.33
C LEU A 3 9.29 11.73 -21.27
N ILE A 4 9.54 11.21 -20.06
CA ILE A 4 10.27 9.96 -19.86
C ILE A 4 9.27 8.96 -19.30
N SER A 5 9.04 7.88 -20.02
CA SER A 5 8.26 6.73 -19.54
C SER A 5 9.20 5.67 -19.00
N ILE A 6 8.89 5.14 -17.83
CA ILE A 6 9.66 4.11 -17.16
C ILE A 6 8.73 2.99 -16.75
N ASP A 7 9.07 1.77 -17.07
CA ASP A 7 8.33 0.58 -16.69
C ASP A 7 9.24 -0.47 -16.04
N VAL A 8 8.68 -1.30 -15.17
CA VAL A 8 9.42 -2.41 -14.56
C VAL A 8 9.47 -3.57 -15.54
N TYR A 9 10.68 -3.87 -16.04
CA TYR A 9 10.87 -4.92 -17.02
C TYR A 9 10.34 -6.27 -16.56
N GLN A 10 9.39 -6.82 -17.32
CA GLN A 10 8.78 -8.12 -17.06
C GLN A 10 8.24 -8.31 -15.61
N LEU A 11 7.63 -7.30 -15.01
CA LEU A 11 7.07 -7.39 -13.64
C LEU A 11 6.17 -8.64 -13.46
N ARG A 12 5.39 -9.02 -14.47
CA ARG A 12 4.56 -10.24 -14.43
C ARG A 12 5.40 -11.51 -14.25
N ARG A 13 6.61 -11.56 -14.83
CA ARG A 13 7.54 -12.68 -14.66
C ARG A 13 8.11 -12.67 -13.26
N VAL A 14 8.51 -11.51 -12.74
CA VAL A 14 8.96 -11.34 -11.35
C VAL A 14 7.90 -11.83 -10.37
N ASN A 15 6.64 -11.39 -10.53
CA ASN A 15 5.52 -11.82 -9.69
C ASN A 15 5.26 -13.33 -9.76
N ARG A 16 5.44 -13.94 -10.92
CA ARG A 16 5.25 -15.39 -11.11
C ARG A 16 6.36 -16.21 -10.45
N LEU A 17 7.62 -15.76 -10.55
CA LEU A 17 8.78 -16.51 -10.05
C LEU A 17 9.05 -16.25 -8.56
N HIS A 18 8.79 -15.04 -8.07
CA HIS A 18 9.19 -14.58 -6.74
C HIS A 18 8.02 -14.09 -5.87
N GLY A 19 6.78 -14.18 -6.39
CA GLY A 19 5.57 -13.74 -5.70
C GLY A 19 5.28 -12.24 -5.86
N PHE A 20 4.02 -11.86 -5.61
CA PHE A 20 3.54 -10.48 -5.73
C PHE A 20 4.22 -9.52 -4.76
N GLU A 21 4.62 -10.00 -3.59
CA GLU A 21 5.33 -9.20 -2.59
C GLU A 21 6.66 -8.66 -3.13
N ARG A 22 7.39 -9.49 -3.87
CA ARG A 22 8.66 -9.10 -4.49
C ARG A 22 8.45 -8.04 -5.58
N GLY A 23 7.40 -8.17 -6.38
CA GLY A 23 7.02 -7.14 -7.35
C GLY A 23 6.61 -5.83 -6.69
N ASP A 24 5.87 -5.88 -5.59
CA ASP A 24 5.48 -4.69 -4.83
C ASP A 24 6.68 -4.00 -4.18
N GLN A 25 7.65 -4.77 -3.65
CA GLN A 25 8.92 -4.24 -3.14
C GLN A 25 9.69 -3.51 -4.24
N LEU A 26 9.75 -4.10 -5.44
CA LEU A 26 10.41 -3.51 -6.60
C LEU A 26 9.75 -2.20 -7.03
N LEU A 27 8.42 -2.17 -7.11
CA LEU A 27 7.66 -0.96 -7.44
C LEU A 27 7.84 0.15 -6.39
N ARG A 28 7.87 -0.20 -5.11
CA ARG A 28 8.13 0.77 -4.03
C ARG A 28 9.54 1.33 -4.10
N TRP A 29 10.53 0.46 -4.30
CA TRP A 29 11.92 0.86 -4.48
C TRP A 29 12.06 1.82 -5.66
N LEU A 30 11.50 1.47 -6.82
CA LEU A 30 11.56 2.31 -8.02
C LEU A 30 10.90 3.67 -7.78
N GLY A 31 9.71 3.70 -7.15
CA GLY A 31 9.01 4.95 -6.84
C GLY A 31 9.79 5.86 -5.89
N ILE A 32 10.52 5.30 -4.92
CA ILE A 32 11.40 6.05 -4.01
C ILE A 32 12.62 6.57 -4.78
N ALA A 33 13.33 5.71 -5.51
CA ALA A 33 14.52 6.07 -6.28
C ALA A 33 14.22 7.18 -7.30
N LEU A 34 13.10 7.08 -8.01
CA LEU A 34 12.68 8.11 -8.97
C LEU A 34 12.36 9.43 -8.28
N ARG A 35 11.71 9.42 -7.13
CA ARG A 35 11.38 10.64 -6.38
C ARG A 35 12.62 11.32 -5.82
N ASP A 36 13.57 10.57 -5.32
CA ASP A 36 14.84 11.08 -4.78
C ASP A 36 15.67 11.77 -5.88
N GLU A 37 15.63 11.25 -7.11
CA GLU A 37 16.41 11.77 -8.25
C GLU A 37 15.70 12.92 -9.00
N MET A 38 14.38 12.88 -9.13
CA MET A 38 13.59 13.75 -10.00
C MET A 38 12.55 14.60 -9.26
N GLY A 39 12.42 14.43 -7.94
CA GLY A 39 11.53 15.23 -7.10
C GLY A 39 10.05 15.10 -7.50
N ASN A 40 9.35 16.23 -7.56
CA ASN A 40 7.92 16.30 -7.83
C ASN A 40 7.54 16.12 -9.32
N SER A 41 8.51 15.88 -10.20
CA SER A 41 8.26 15.66 -11.64
C SER A 41 7.89 14.22 -11.99
N VAL A 42 7.78 13.33 -10.98
CA VAL A 42 7.51 11.90 -11.14
C VAL A 42 6.04 11.59 -10.86
N TYR A 43 5.41 10.90 -11.78
CA TYR A 43 4.01 10.47 -11.69
C TYR A 43 3.90 8.98 -11.96
N ARG A 44 3.17 8.24 -11.13
CA ARG A 44 2.78 6.85 -11.42
C ARG A 44 1.45 6.86 -12.15
N ILE A 45 1.42 6.37 -13.39
CA ILE A 45 0.25 6.46 -14.27
C ILE A 45 -0.57 5.17 -14.33
N ALA A 46 0.09 4.02 -14.15
CA ALA A 46 -0.58 2.71 -14.11
C ALA A 46 0.32 1.72 -13.36
N GLY A 47 -0.20 0.59 -12.95
CA GLY A 47 0.45 -0.54 -12.26
C GLY A 47 1.98 -0.44 -12.08
N GLU A 48 2.74 -0.78 -13.09
CA GLU A 48 4.21 -0.74 -13.16
C GLU A 48 4.80 0.51 -13.85
N ALA A 49 3.97 1.39 -14.44
CA ALA A 49 4.43 2.48 -15.28
C ALA A 49 4.54 3.82 -14.52
N PHE A 50 5.68 4.47 -14.68
CA PHE A 50 5.99 5.80 -14.18
C PHE A 50 6.29 6.76 -15.32
N VAL A 51 5.97 8.05 -15.13
CA VAL A 51 6.26 9.10 -16.09
C VAL A 51 6.96 10.26 -15.40
N ILE A 52 7.98 10.81 -16.05
CA ILE A 52 8.68 12.03 -15.63
C ILE A 52 8.45 13.08 -16.71
N ILE A 53 8.17 14.32 -16.30
CA ILE A 53 7.99 15.45 -17.19
C ILE A 53 9.15 16.43 -16.97
N LEU A 54 9.93 16.68 -18.02
CA LEU A 54 11.04 17.63 -17.99
C LEU A 54 10.74 18.84 -18.89
N THR A 55 11.01 20.02 -18.36
CA THR A 55 10.81 21.30 -19.06
C THR A 55 11.99 22.23 -18.75
N GLY A 56 12.20 23.24 -19.63
CA GLY A 56 13.13 24.34 -19.36
C GLY A 56 14.59 24.10 -19.74
N GLU A 57 14.99 22.87 -20.08
CA GLU A 57 16.34 22.51 -20.51
C GLU A 57 16.34 22.10 -22.00
N SER A 58 17.54 21.93 -22.60
CA SER A 58 17.67 21.41 -23.97
C SER A 58 17.36 19.91 -24.01
N THR A 59 16.92 19.42 -25.19
CA THR A 59 16.67 17.97 -25.39
C THR A 59 17.92 17.14 -25.10
N GLY A 60 19.11 17.58 -25.53
CA GLY A 60 20.36 16.88 -25.24
C GLY A 60 20.74 16.85 -23.75
N GLU A 61 20.21 17.75 -22.93
CA GLU A 61 20.38 17.73 -21.47
C GLU A 61 19.39 16.75 -20.83
N HIS A 62 18.16 16.74 -21.32
CA HIS A 62 17.16 15.75 -20.93
C HIS A 62 17.63 14.31 -21.25
N ASP A 63 18.26 14.09 -22.41
CA ASP A 63 18.80 12.78 -22.82
C ASP A 63 19.91 12.31 -21.88
N ARG A 64 20.85 13.20 -21.53
CA ARG A 64 21.91 12.87 -20.57
C ARG A 64 21.36 12.50 -19.21
N ARG A 65 20.37 13.26 -18.73
CA ARG A 65 19.71 12.98 -17.44
C ARG A 65 18.97 11.66 -17.48
N ALA A 66 18.21 11.39 -18.53
CA ALA A 66 17.49 10.13 -18.71
C ALA A 66 18.44 8.92 -18.75
N ARG A 67 19.51 9.00 -19.53
CA ARG A 67 20.51 7.93 -19.64
C ARG A 67 21.23 7.68 -18.32
N SER A 68 21.65 8.74 -17.63
CA SER A 68 22.28 8.63 -16.31
C SER A 68 21.33 8.04 -15.27
N LEU A 69 20.04 8.42 -15.30
CA LEU A 69 19.01 7.83 -14.43
C LEU A 69 18.85 6.34 -14.72
N PHE A 70 18.71 5.95 -15.99
CA PHE A 70 18.58 4.56 -16.41
C PHE A 70 19.76 3.69 -15.94
N GLU A 71 20.99 4.17 -16.12
CA GLU A 71 22.19 3.46 -15.68
C GLU A 71 22.21 3.27 -14.16
N ARG A 72 21.94 4.33 -13.39
CA ARG A 72 21.89 4.26 -11.91
C ARG A 72 20.80 3.33 -11.39
N LEU A 73 19.61 3.38 -11.96
CA LEU A 73 18.53 2.49 -11.55
C LEU A 73 18.89 1.02 -11.76
N ASN A 74 19.50 0.68 -12.90
CA ASN A 74 19.90 -0.70 -13.16
C ASN A 74 21.13 -1.13 -12.31
N GLU A 75 22.06 -0.21 -12.02
CA GLU A 75 23.18 -0.47 -11.10
C GLU A 75 22.67 -0.74 -9.66
N GLN A 76 21.80 0.09 -9.15
CA GLN A 76 21.17 -0.10 -7.82
C GLN A 76 20.37 -1.40 -7.77
N ALA A 77 19.63 -1.73 -8.83
CA ALA A 77 18.87 -2.97 -8.91
C ALA A 77 19.77 -4.21 -8.93
N GLY A 78 20.94 -4.14 -9.54
CA GLY A 78 21.96 -5.20 -9.50
C GLY A 78 22.38 -5.55 -8.06
N GLN A 79 22.42 -4.57 -7.17
CA GLN A 79 22.70 -4.78 -5.74
C GLN A 79 21.56 -5.54 -5.00
N LEU A 80 20.36 -5.53 -5.55
CA LEU A 80 19.21 -6.27 -5.04
C LEU A 80 19.14 -7.73 -5.53
N SER A 81 20.21 -8.22 -6.19
CA SER A 81 20.28 -9.57 -6.80
C SER A 81 19.18 -9.83 -7.83
N MET A 82 18.85 -8.83 -8.64
CA MET A 82 17.85 -8.94 -9.71
C MET A 82 18.52 -9.11 -11.08
N GLU A 83 17.82 -9.79 -12.00
CA GLU A 83 18.23 -9.85 -13.40
C GLU A 83 18.20 -8.44 -14.02
N ILE A 84 19.19 -8.05 -14.79
CA ILE A 84 19.31 -6.74 -15.46
C ILE A 84 18.94 -6.90 -16.94
N PRO A 85 18.17 -5.98 -17.55
CA PRO A 85 17.66 -4.72 -16.98
C PRO A 85 16.44 -4.92 -16.09
N VAL A 86 16.33 -4.10 -15.04
CA VAL A 86 15.16 -4.10 -14.13
C VAL A 86 14.09 -3.15 -14.62
N VAL A 87 14.49 -2.10 -15.32
CA VAL A 87 13.58 -1.10 -15.89
C VAL A 87 13.79 -0.95 -17.38
N THR A 88 12.71 -0.69 -18.09
CA THR A 88 12.73 -0.14 -19.44
C THR A 88 12.46 1.35 -19.39
N MET A 89 13.09 2.12 -20.25
CA MET A 89 12.95 3.57 -20.26
C MET A 89 12.85 4.10 -21.70
N ALA A 90 11.84 4.90 -21.95
CA ALA A 90 11.67 5.60 -23.21
C ALA A 90 11.58 7.10 -22.99
N VAL A 91 12.28 7.85 -23.81
CA VAL A 91 12.34 9.32 -23.78
C VAL A 91 11.64 9.85 -25.03
N ILE A 92 10.67 10.75 -24.86
CA ILE A 92 9.97 11.39 -25.98
C ILE A 92 10.22 12.89 -25.94
N HIS A 93 10.69 13.45 -27.04
CA HIS A 93 10.82 14.89 -27.23
C HIS A 93 9.66 15.46 -28.02
N PHE A 94 8.98 16.44 -27.43
CA PHE A 94 8.01 17.26 -28.14
C PHE A 94 8.69 18.51 -28.68
N ALA A 95 8.53 18.79 -29.97
CA ALA A 95 9.11 19.95 -30.62
C ALA A 95 8.72 21.26 -29.93
N ALA A 96 9.57 22.28 -30.02
CA ALA A 96 9.27 23.59 -29.48
C ALA A 96 8.05 24.21 -30.21
N GLY A 97 7.12 24.75 -29.41
CA GLY A 97 5.89 25.32 -29.96
C GLY A 97 4.76 24.32 -30.24
N THR A 98 4.98 23.02 -29.97
CA THR A 98 3.89 22.02 -30.05
C THR A 98 2.82 22.32 -29.03
N THR A 99 1.58 22.44 -29.48
CA THR A 99 0.41 22.52 -28.60
C THR A 99 0.14 21.12 -28.05
N LEU A 100 0.44 20.95 -26.77
CA LEU A 100 0.19 19.70 -26.08
C LEU A 100 -1.30 19.57 -25.75
N ASN A 101 -1.91 18.52 -26.26
CA ASN A 101 -3.23 18.08 -25.84
C ASN A 101 -3.18 16.61 -25.40
N THR A 102 -4.22 16.15 -24.75
CA THR A 102 -4.31 14.79 -24.21
C THR A 102 -4.15 13.73 -25.32
N ALA A 103 -4.68 13.99 -26.51
CA ALA A 103 -4.62 13.06 -27.63
C ALA A 103 -3.19 12.85 -28.15
N LEU A 104 -2.42 13.94 -28.30
CA LEU A 104 -1.02 13.88 -28.74
C LEU A 104 -0.14 13.11 -27.73
N VAL A 105 -0.30 13.42 -26.44
CA VAL A 105 0.45 12.75 -25.39
C VAL A 105 0.06 11.26 -25.34
N TRP A 106 -1.22 10.95 -25.43
CA TRP A 106 -1.72 9.57 -25.37
C TRP A 106 -1.29 8.73 -26.59
N LYS A 107 -1.32 9.29 -27.81
CA LYS A 107 -0.81 8.62 -29.00
C LYS A 107 0.65 8.19 -28.79
N ASN A 108 1.49 9.15 -28.42
CA ASN A 108 2.92 8.89 -28.26
C ASN A 108 3.23 7.96 -27.07
N LEU A 109 2.44 7.98 -25.99
CA LEU A 109 2.54 7.02 -24.90
C LEU A 109 2.15 5.61 -25.32
N ASN A 110 1.10 5.43 -26.13
CA ASN A 110 0.71 4.12 -26.62
C ASN A 110 1.77 3.49 -27.52
N GLU A 111 2.38 4.26 -28.40
CA GLU A 111 3.49 3.79 -29.24
C GLU A 111 4.69 3.33 -28.38
N LEU A 112 4.92 3.99 -27.24
CA LEU A 112 5.90 3.57 -26.27
C LEU A 112 5.54 2.25 -25.56
N MET A 113 4.27 2.09 -25.20
CA MET A 113 3.81 0.87 -24.53
C MET A 113 3.96 -0.36 -25.42
N GLU A 114 3.73 -0.22 -26.74
CA GLU A 114 3.99 -1.29 -27.72
C GLU A 114 5.47 -1.61 -27.85
N TRP A 115 6.34 -0.61 -27.67
CA TRP A 115 7.79 -0.81 -27.77
C TRP A 115 8.41 -1.43 -26.49
N ILE A 116 7.84 -1.17 -25.30
CA ILE A 116 8.37 -1.66 -24.00
C ILE A 116 8.51 -3.19 -23.96
N ASP A 117 7.76 -3.93 -24.76
CA ASP A 117 7.89 -5.39 -24.90
C ASP A 117 9.07 -5.83 -25.83
N GLY A 118 9.86 -4.88 -26.35
CA GLY A 118 10.99 -5.14 -27.26
C GLY A 118 12.31 -5.44 -26.55
N ASP A 119 13.34 -5.79 -27.35
CA ASP A 119 14.66 -6.20 -26.87
C ASP A 119 15.58 -5.04 -26.39
N GLU A 120 15.21 -3.79 -26.67
CA GLU A 120 15.99 -2.60 -26.28
C GLU A 120 15.43 -1.95 -25.00
N PRO A 121 16.16 -1.96 -23.88
CA PRO A 121 15.62 -1.44 -22.62
C PRO A 121 15.65 0.09 -22.49
N PHE A 122 16.29 0.81 -23.42
CA PHE A 122 16.37 2.27 -23.43
C PHE A 122 16.26 2.81 -24.86
N LYS A 123 15.35 3.77 -25.11
CA LYS A 123 15.17 4.39 -26.41
C LYS A 123 14.73 5.85 -26.32
N ILE A 124 15.12 6.63 -27.33
CA ILE A 124 14.75 8.03 -27.50
C ILE A 124 13.90 8.17 -28.75
N PHE A 125 12.81 8.89 -28.64
CA PHE A 125 11.83 9.15 -29.71
C PHE A 125 11.61 10.64 -29.89
N GLU A 126 11.35 11.05 -31.13
CA GLU A 126 10.73 12.34 -31.42
C GLU A 126 9.21 12.13 -31.50
N ALA A 127 8.45 12.98 -30.82
CA ALA A 127 7.00 12.89 -30.81
C ALA A 127 6.43 13.08 -32.21
N GLU A 128 5.66 12.09 -32.65
CA GLU A 128 4.95 12.22 -33.92
C GLU A 128 3.73 13.16 -33.78
N PRO A 129 3.57 14.11 -34.68
CA PRO A 129 2.37 14.96 -34.70
C PRO A 129 1.12 14.10 -34.93
N LEU A 130 0.01 14.54 -34.36
CA LEU A 130 -1.29 13.98 -34.76
C LEU A 130 -1.53 14.31 -36.22
N GLN A 131 -1.97 13.32 -37.00
CA GLN A 131 -2.53 13.60 -38.33
C GLN A 131 -3.73 14.55 -38.15
N ASP A 132 -3.85 15.52 -39.06
CA ASP A 132 -4.94 16.52 -39.06
C ASP A 132 -6.30 15.87 -39.40
N ASP A 133 -6.74 14.89 -38.65
CA ASP A 133 -8.09 14.35 -38.65
C ASP A 133 -8.80 14.73 -37.36
N PRO A 134 -9.66 15.78 -37.40
CA PRO A 134 -10.38 16.23 -36.22
C PRO A 134 -11.26 15.13 -35.57
N ALA A 135 -11.76 14.19 -36.37
CA ALA A 135 -12.59 13.09 -35.87
C ALA A 135 -11.76 12.09 -35.07
N LEU A 136 -10.54 11.76 -35.54
CA LEU A 136 -9.60 10.89 -34.84
C LEU A 136 -9.12 11.52 -33.53
N VAL A 137 -8.72 12.81 -33.57
CA VAL A 137 -8.33 13.57 -32.38
C VAL A 137 -9.44 13.53 -31.33
N ARG A 138 -10.69 13.83 -31.76
CA ARG A 138 -11.84 13.82 -30.85
C ARG A 138 -12.14 12.44 -30.28
N ALA A 139 -11.98 11.37 -31.07
CA ALA A 139 -12.17 10.00 -30.62
C ALA A 139 -11.13 9.62 -29.52
N ILE A 140 -9.85 9.99 -29.71
CA ILE A 140 -8.79 9.74 -28.75
C ILE A 140 -9.03 10.52 -27.45
N GLU A 141 -9.43 11.79 -27.53
CA GLU A 141 -9.77 12.61 -26.36
C GLU A 141 -10.90 11.97 -25.55
N LEU A 142 -11.99 11.56 -26.22
CA LEU A 142 -13.12 10.88 -25.57
C LEU A 142 -12.71 9.55 -24.92
N MET A 143 -11.85 8.77 -25.58
CA MET A 143 -11.33 7.53 -25.00
C MET A 143 -10.46 7.79 -23.76
N ALA A 144 -9.55 8.77 -23.83
CA ALA A 144 -8.70 9.15 -22.71
C ALA A 144 -9.53 9.62 -21.50
N GLU A 145 -10.53 10.48 -21.72
CA GLU A 145 -11.45 10.91 -20.67
C GLU A 145 -12.21 9.73 -20.03
N ARG A 146 -12.66 8.76 -20.84
CA ARG A 146 -13.34 7.57 -20.33
C ARG A 146 -12.43 6.68 -19.50
N ILE A 147 -11.19 6.46 -19.96
CA ILE A 147 -10.21 5.65 -19.22
C ILE A 147 -9.87 6.30 -17.90
N LEU A 148 -9.63 7.62 -17.87
CA LEU A 148 -9.39 8.37 -16.63
C LEU A 148 -10.59 8.30 -15.69
N SER A 149 -11.81 8.44 -16.21
CA SER A 149 -13.03 8.30 -15.43
C SER A 149 -13.21 6.90 -14.86
N LEU A 150 -12.96 5.85 -15.65
CA LEU A 150 -13.00 4.46 -15.18
C LEU A 150 -11.93 4.18 -14.12
N GLY A 151 -10.70 4.67 -14.32
CA GLY A 151 -9.62 4.57 -13.34
C GLY A 151 -9.98 5.24 -12.01
N TYR A 152 -10.57 6.44 -12.08
CA TYR A 152 -11.08 7.13 -10.89
C TYR A 152 -12.20 6.35 -10.20
N MET A 153 -13.20 5.87 -10.97
CA MET A 153 -14.31 5.06 -10.43
C MET A 153 -13.81 3.78 -9.79
N LEU A 154 -12.85 3.06 -10.41
CA LEU A 154 -12.24 1.86 -9.85
C LEU A 154 -11.52 2.17 -8.54
N ASN A 155 -10.75 3.25 -8.48
CA ASN A 155 -10.04 3.65 -7.26
C ASN A 155 -11.02 4.00 -6.13
N VAL A 156 -12.07 4.79 -6.45
CA VAL A 156 -13.13 5.13 -5.47
C VAL A 156 -13.87 3.86 -5.02
N THR A 157 -14.25 2.99 -5.96
CA THR A 157 -14.94 1.74 -5.64
C THR A 157 -14.07 0.83 -4.78
N PHE A 158 -12.79 0.70 -5.11
CA PHE A 158 -11.83 -0.07 -4.31
C PHE A 158 -11.69 0.48 -2.90
N ARG A 159 -11.53 1.80 -2.75
CA ARG A 159 -11.49 2.44 -1.43
C ARG A 159 -12.78 2.20 -0.64
N LEU A 160 -13.94 2.39 -1.26
CA LEU A 160 -15.23 2.13 -0.61
C LEU A 160 -15.42 0.66 -0.23
N ALA A 161 -14.92 -0.26 -1.06
CA ALA A 161 -15.05 -1.71 -0.81
C ALA A 161 -14.11 -2.23 0.28
N TYR A 162 -12.93 -1.62 0.47
CA TYR A 162 -11.87 -2.16 1.33
C TYR A 162 -11.41 -1.21 2.44
N THR A 163 -11.92 0.02 2.52
CA THR A 163 -11.55 0.99 3.55
C THR A 163 -12.75 1.32 4.43
N ASP A 164 -12.52 1.36 5.73
CA ASP A 164 -13.50 1.85 6.71
C ASP A 164 -13.55 3.38 6.67
N PRO A 165 -14.73 3.99 6.46
CA PRO A 165 -14.85 5.43 6.30
C PRO A 165 -14.58 6.23 7.58
N VAL A 166 -14.69 5.60 8.76
CA VAL A 166 -14.50 6.25 10.05
C VAL A 166 -13.04 6.36 10.43
N GLY A 167 -12.28 5.26 10.28
CA GLY A 167 -10.89 5.20 10.69
C GLY A 167 -9.88 5.32 9.55
N ASN A 168 -10.34 5.35 8.29
CA ASN A 168 -9.51 5.27 7.08
C ASN A 168 -8.53 4.07 7.07
N LEU A 169 -8.87 3.02 7.82
CA LEU A 169 -8.17 1.75 7.90
C LEU A 169 -8.78 0.73 6.95
N PRO A 170 -8.06 -0.37 6.62
CA PRO A 170 -8.68 -1.53 6.02
C PRO A 170 -9.95 -1.95 6.78
N ASN A 171 -11.06 -2.12 6.06
CA ASN A 171 -12.33 -2.54 6.66
C ASN A 171 -12.34 -4.06 6.95
N LEU A 172 -13.44 -4.58 7.48
CA LEU A 172 -13.59 -6.00 7.82
C LEU A 172 -13.24 -6.94 6.64
N ILE A 173 -13.68 -6.62 5.42
CA ILE A 173 -13.42 -7.44 4.23
C ILE A 173 -11.92 -7.50 3.91
N ALA A 174 -11.25 -6.33 3.94
CA ALA A 174 -9.81 -6.24 3.72
C ALA A 174 -9.03 -6.96 4.83
N THR A 175 -9.50 -6.84 6.09
CA THR A 175 -8.89 -7.48 7.25
C THR A 175 -9.00 -9.00 7.18
N GLN A 176 -10.18 -9.54 6.87
CA GLN A 176 -10.38 -10.98 6.67
C GLN A 176 -9.48 -11.54 5.56
N ARG A 177 -9.44 -10.85 4.41
CA ARG A 177 -8.56 -11.25 3.31
C ARG A 177 -7.08 -11.24 3.73
N LYS A 178 -6.63 -10.25 4.51
CA LYS A 178 -5.26 -10.19 5.00
C LYS A 178 -4.95 -11.32 5.97
N LEU A 179 -5.89 -11.69 6.85
CA LEU A 179 -5.80 -12.84 7.75
C LEU A 179 -5.58 -14.14 6.97
N ASP A 180 -6.43 -14.40 5.96
CA ASP A 180 -6.34 -15.61 5.14
C ASP A 180 -5.00 -15.70 4.39
N LEU A 181 -4.55 -14.59 3.81
CA LEU A 181 -3.25 -14.53 3.11
C LEU A 181 -2.08 -14.76 4.08
N THR A 182 -2.12 -14.14 5.27
CA THR A 182 -1.07 -14.32 6.28
C THR A 182 -0.99 -15.76 6.77
N LEU A 183 -2.14 -16.42 7.01
CA LEU A 183 -2.19 -17.82 7.39
C LEU A 183 -1.63 -18.73 6.28
N ALA A 184 -2.05 -18.52 5.03
CA ALA A 184 -1.57 -19.30 3.90
C ALA A 184 -0.04 -19.16 3.73
N GLU A 185 0.48 -17.96 3.86
CA GLU A 185 1.91 -17.68 3.79
C GLU A 185 2.67 -18.34 4.95
N ALA A 186 2.23 -18.13 6.19
CA ALA A 186 2.84 -18.72 7.38
C ALA A 186 2.84 -20.26 7.31
N THR A 187 1.74 -20.85 6.84
CA THR A 187 1.66 -22.31 6.65
C THR A 187 2.66 -22.80 5.61
N SER A 188 2.76 -22.12 4.45
CA SER A 188 3.65 -22.53 3.35
C SER A 188 5.13 -22.40 3.71
N LYS A 189 5.48 -21.37 4.50
CA LYS A 189 6.85 -21.07 4.93
C LYS A 189 7.23 -21.66 6.28
N HIS A 190 6.31 -22.34 6.97
CA HIS A 190 6.49 -22.84 8.34
C HIS A 190 6.88 -21.73 9.33
N GLN A 191 6.27 -20.56 9.18
CA GLN A 191 6.49 -19.38 9.99
C GLN A 191 5.37 -19.20 11.03
N CYS A 192 5.65 -18.43 12.08
CA CYS A 192 4.64 -17.97 13.02
C CYS A 192 4.15 -16.57 12.67
N PHE A 193 3.01 -16.19 13.21
CA PHE A 193 2.58 -14.80 13.32
C PHE A 193 1.77 -14.63 14.60
N SER A 194 1.71 -13.41 15.11
CA SER A 194 0.82 -13.07 16.22
C SER A 194 -0.32 -12.19 15.73
N LEU A 195 -1.47 -12.35 16.39
CA LEU A 195 -2.67 -11.55 16.16
C LEU A 195 -3.07 -10.88 17.46
N LEU A 196 -3.30 -9.57 17.43
CA LEU A 196 -3.89 -8.80 18.51
C LEU A 196 -5.32 -8.46 18.11
N LEU A 197 -6.29 -8.84 18.93
CA LEU A 197 -7.65 -8.35 18.85
C LEU A 197 -7.80 -7.25 19.90
N ILE A 198 -8.11 -6.05 19.46
CA ILE A 198 -8.10 -4.83 20.27
C ILE A 198 -9.50 -4.25 20.30
N ASP A 199 -9.91 -3.74 21.47
CA ASP A 199 -11.17 -3.04 21.64
C ASP A 199 -10.97 -1.83 22.55
N GLY A 200 -11.58 -0.70 22.15
CA GLY A 200 -11.53 0.54 22.89
C GLY A 200 -12.32 0.44 24.20
N ASP A 201 -11.71 0.86 25.27
CA ASP A 201 -12.42 0.93 26.55
C ASP A 201 -13.27 2.21 26.62
N ASP A 202 -14.54 2.06 27.02
CA ASP A 202 -15.46 3.18 27.31
C ASP A 202 -15.88 4.08 26.11
N LEU A 203 -15.90 3.54 24.87
CA LEU A 203 -16.50 4.22 23.69
C LEU A 203 -17.91 4.79 23.99
N LYS A 204 -18.68 4.14 24.84
CA LYS A 204 -20.02 4.60 25.24
C LYS A 204 -20.02 6.03 25.78
N ARG A 205 -18.94 6.45 26.45
CA ARG A 205 -18.79 7.81 26.98
C ARG A 205 -18.69 8.85 25.88
N TYR A 206 -18.03 8.53 24.78
CA TYR A 206 -17.95 9.38 23.60
C TYR A 206 -19.27 9.42 22.83
N ASN A 207 -19.92 8.26 22.65
CA ASN A 207 -21.21 8.17 21.98
C ASN A 207 -22.32 8.90 22.76
N ALA A 208 -22.20 9.04 24.08
CA ALA A 208 -23.11 9.83 24.88
C ALA A 208 -23.02 11.34 24.56
N VAL A 209 -21.89 11.81 24.06
CA VAL A 209 -21.76 13.20 23.55
C VAL A 209 -22.38 13.32 22.16
N SER A 210 -21.93 12.47 21.22
CA SER A 210 -22.49 12.33 19.87
C SER A 210 -21.87 11.12 19.15
N TYR A 211 -22.55 10.57 18.15
CA TYR A 211 -21.96 9.54 17.27
C TYR A 211 -20.70 10.06 16.56
N ALA A 212 -20.69 11.32 16.14
CA ALA A 212 -19.49 11.93 15.52
C ALA A 212 -18.29 12.03 16.49
N ALA A 213 -18.53 12.10 17.81
CA ALA A 213 -17.46 12.02 18.80
C ALA A 213 -16.91 10.60 18.90
N GLY A 214 -17.79 9.59 18.88
CA GLY A 214 -17.40 8.18 18.82
C GLY A 214 -16.60 7.85 17.56
N ASP A 215 -17.05 8.32 16.41
CA ASP A 215 -16.32 8.14 15.14
C ASP A 215 -14.94 8.77 15.18
N ARG A 216 -14.80 9.97 15.74
CA ARG A 216 -13.49 10.60 15.94
C ARG A 216 -12.57 9.78 16.84
N LEU A 217 -13.10 9.23 17.93
CA LEU A 217 -12.33 8.35 18.83
C LEU A 217 -11.80 7.13 18.07
N ILE A 218 -12.65 6.47 17.30
CA ILE A 218 -12.25 5.31 16.47
C ILE A 218 -11.12 5.69 15.53
N GLY A 219 -11.22 6.82 14.84
CA GLY A 219 -10.17 7.34 13.95
C GLY A 219 -8.87 7.65 14.70
N GLN A 220 -8.96 8.26 15.89
CA GLN A 220 -7.81 8.59 16.73
C GLN A 220 -7.10 7.32 17.24
N ILE A 221 -7.83 6.32 17.74
CA ILE A 221 -7.24 5.03 18.11
C ILE A 221 -6.56 4.40 16.90
N GLY A 222 -7.23 4.32 15.75
CA GLY A 222 -6.67 3.76 14.53
C GLY A 222 -5.36 4.41 14.09
N ALA A 223 -5.26 5.74 14.20
CA ALA A 223 -4.05 6.49 13.88
C ALA A 223 -2.88 6.11 14.82
N VAL A 224 -3.14 6.05 16.14
CA VAL A 224 -2.12 5.65 17.13
C VAL A 224 -1.67 4.21 16.89
N LEU A 225 -2.59 3.28 16.58
CA LEU A 225 -2.26 1.90 16.25
C LEU A 225 -1.30 1.84 15.05
N MET A 226 -1.61 2.57 13.97
CA MET A 226 -0.76 2.61 12.76
C MET A 226 0.63 3.20 13.02
N GLU A 227 0.74 4.22 13.86
CA GLU A 227 2.01 4.86 14.20
C GLU A 227 2.87 4.00 15.15
N SER A 228 2.25 3.10 15.91
CA SER A 228 2.92 2.29 16.94
C SER A 228 3.46 0.95 16.44
N ILE A 229 3.14 0.55 15.22
CA ILE A 229 3.55 -0.73 14.64
C ILE A 229 4.59 -0.56 13.52
N ARG A 230 5.24 -1.66 13.15
CA ARG A 230 6.21 -1.66 12.06
C ARG A 230 5.51 -1.57 10.70
N ARG A 231 6.26 -1.21 9.67
CA ARG A 231 5.76 -1.09 8.29
C ARG A 231 5.19 -2.39 7.72
N ASP A 232 5.73 -3.54 8.13
CA ASP A 232 5.32 -4.86 7.63
C ASP A 232 4.17 -5.45 8.47
N ASP A 233 3.85 -4.84 9.60
CA ASP A 233 2.68 -5.17 10.38
C ASP A 233 1.42 -4.61 9.71
N PHE A 234 0.26 -5.13 10.09
CA PHE A 234 -1.01 -4.72 9.53
C PHE A 234 -1.98 -4.32 10.63
N VAL A 235 -2.71 -3.22 10.39
CA VAL A 235 -3.86 -2.80 11.21
C VAL A 235 -5.09 -2.76 10.34
N GLY A 236 -6.20 -3.32 10.82
CA GLY A 236 -7.50 -3.23 10.18
C GLY A 236 -8.64 -3.17 11.18
N ARG A 237 -9.80 -2.74 10.69
CA ARG A 237 -11.05 -2.75 11.46
C ARG A 237 -11.55 -4.18 11.60
N TRP A 238 -12.09 -4.50 12.77
CA TRP A 238 -12.74 -5.78 13.03
C TRP A 238 -14.17 -5.54 13.48
N ARG A 239 -15.13 -6.18 12.79
CA ARG A 239 -16.57 -6.01 13.06
C ARG A 239 -17.02 -4.54 13.17
N PHE A 240 -17.97 -4.24 14.07
CA PHE A 240 -18.54 -2.92 14.27
C PHE A 240 -18.00 -2.28 15.55
N GLY A 241 -18.01 -0.94 15.60
CA GLY A 241 -17.61 -0.20 16.81
C GLY A 241 -16.11 0.09 16.84
N ASP A 242 -15.48 -0.16 17.97
CA ASP A 242 -14.09 0.16 18.30
C ASP A 242 -13.15 -1.06 18.31
N GLU A 243 -13.51 -2.10 17.54
CA GLU A 243 -12.68 -3.30 17.43
C GLU A 243 -11.69 -3.18 16.27
N PHE A 244 -10.44 -3.58 16.54
CA PHE A 244 -9.34 -3.60 15.57
C PHE A 244 -8.60 -4.93 15.62
N VAL A 245 -8.01 -5.31 14.49
CA VAL A 245 -7.05 -6.42 14.40
C VAL A 245 -5.70 -5.87 14.01
N VAL A 246 -4.67 -6.28 14.75
CA VAL A 246 -3.27 -6.08 14.37
C VAL A 246 -2.67 -7.44 14.08
N LEU A 247 -2.00 -7.56 12.93
CA LEU A 247 -1.22 -8.74 12.54
C LEU A 247 0.26 -8.41 12.61
N LEU A 248 1.01 -9.27 13.24
CA LEU A 248 2.45 -9.18 13.43
C LEU A 248 3.11 -10.40 12.77
N PRO A 249 3.45 -10.33 11.47
CA PRO A 249 4.12 -11.43 10.76
C PRO A 249 5.46 -11.78 11.44
N GLU A 250 5.83 -13.06 11.39
CA GLU A 250 7.10 -13.59 11.92
C GLU A 250 7.39 -13.19 13.37
N THR A 251 6.35 -12.89 14.15
CA THR A 251 6.46 -12.42 15.54
C THR A 251 5.82 -13.43 16.48
N ARG A 252 6.58 -13.92 17.43
CA ARG A 252 6.10 -14.84 18.48
C ARG A 252 5.39 -14.07 19.60
N SER A 253 4.53 -14.75 20.33
CA SER A 253 3.75 -14.18 21.45
C SER A 253 4.62 -13.45 22.49
N LYS A 254 5.83 -13.95 22.76
CA LYS A 254 6.77 -13.31 23.69
C LYS A 254 7.19 -11.89 23.26
N ASP A 255 7.36 -11.67 21.95
CA ASP A 255 7.72 -10.36 21.42
C ASP A 255 6.45 -9.53 21.13
N ALA A 256 5.38 -10.20 20.72
CA ALA A 256 4.09 -9.59 20.42
C ALA A 256 3.46 -8.95 21.68
N ILE A 257 3.67 -9.50 22.88
CA ILE A 257 3.18 -8.89 24.12
C ILE A 257 3.82 -7.53 24.36
N THR A 258 5.10 -7.37 24.01
CA THR A 258 5.80 -6.08 24.13
C THR A 258 5.23 -5.05 23.17
N VAL A 259 4.89 -5.47 21.93
CA VAL A 259 4.22 -4.60 20.94
C VAL A 259 2.83 -4.23 21.44
N ALA A 260 2.04 -5.19 21.92
CA ALA A 260 0.70 -4.97 22.45
C ALA A 260 0.68 -3.99 23.62
N ASP A 261 1.60 -4.15 24.56
CA ASP A 261 1.73 -3.24 25.72
C ASP A 261 2.23 -1.84 25.29
N GLY A 262 3.11 -1.77 24.31
CA GLY A 262 3.56 -0.51 23.72
C GLY A 262 2.43 0.25 23.05
N VAL A 263 1.62 -0.43 22.25
CA VAL A 263 0.42 0.13 21.59
C VAL A 263 -0.61 0.62 22.63
N ARG A 264 -0.86 -0.19 23.66
CA ARG A 264 -1.77 0.15 24.75
C ARG A 264 -1.31 1.42 25.49
N ALA A 265 -0.04 1.48 25.86
CA ALA A 265 0.55 2.64 26.52
C ALA A 265 0.50 3.90 25.64
N ALA A 266 0.75 3.78 24.34
CA ALA A 266 0.68 4.86 23.38
C ALA A 266 -0.75 5.44 23.29
N VAL A 267 -1.78 4.59 23.25
CA VAL A 267 -3.17 5.05 23.25
C VAL A 267 -3.50 5.75 24.58
N GLU A 268 -3.14 5.16 25.72
CA GLU A 268 -3.37 5.75 27.04
C GLU A 268 -2.71 7.14 27.15
N GLU A 269 -1.45 7.27 26.76
CA GLU A 269 -0.70 8.54 26.81
C GLU A 269 -1.29 9.59 25.86
N THR A 270 -1.49 9.23 24.59
CA THR A 270 -1.97 10.16 23.56
C THR A 270 -3.40 10.64 23.88
N SER A 271 -4.23 9.77 24.42
CA SER A 271 -5.64 10.07 24.74
C SER A 271 -5.82 11.12 25.85
N ASN A 272 -4.78 11.45 26.62
CA ASN A 272 -4.84 12.54 27.59
C ASN A 272 -5.12 13.91 26.95
N SER A 273 -4.82 14.05 25.65
CA SER A 273 -5.13 15.25 24.87
C SER A 273 -6.49 15.21 24.17
N TRP A 274 -7.23 14.11 24.25
CA TRP A 274 -8.51 13.92 23.58
C TRP A 274 -9.69 14.44 24.44
N LEU A 275 -10.91 14.29 23.92
CA LEU A 275 -12.13 14.75 24.63
C LEU A 275 -12.25 14.12 26.02
N PHE A 276 -11.94 12.83 26.12
CA PHE A 276 -11.76 12.09 27.37
C PHE A 276 -10.57 11.14 27.22
N PRO A 277 -9.78 10.92 28.28
CA PRO A 277 -8.80 9.84 28.31
C PRO A 277 -9.49 8.48 28.10
N VAL A 278 -8.87 7.64 27.29
CA VAL A 278 -9.32 6.28 26.99
C VAL A 278 -8.17 5.30 27.04
N THR A 279 -8.49 4.05 27.24
CA THR A 279 -7.56 2.93 27.17
C THR A 279 -8.06 1.91 26.16
N ILE A 280 -7.25 0.91 25.86
CA ILE A 280 -7.65 -0.25 25.06
C ILE A 280 -7.37 -1.53 25.81
N SER A 281 -8.18 -2.54 25.57
CA SER A 281 -7.96 -3.92 26.00
C SER A 281 -7.54 -4.78 24.84
N VAL A 282 -6.62 -5.72 25.05
CA VAL A 282 -5.99 -6.52 23.99
C VAL A 282 -6.06 -8.00 24.32
N GLY A 283 -6.56 -8.81 23.38
CA GLY A 283 -6.42 -10.26 23.34
C GLY A 283 -5.33 -10.66 22.37
N LEU A 284 -4.35 -11.43 22.80
CA LEU A 284 -3.18 -11.86 22.02
C LEU A 284 -3.24 -13.35 21.74
N VAL A 285 -2.99 -13.73 20.49
CA VAL A 285 -2.79 -15.13 20.06
C VAL A 285 -1.58 -15.26 19.14
N GLU A 286 -1.01 -16.45 19.05
CA GLU A 286 0.09 -16.83 18.15
C GLU A 286 -0.31 -18.03 17.31
N TYR A 287 -0.10 -18.00 16.01
CA TYR A 287 -0.14 -19.15 15.12
C TYR A 287 1.24 -19.82 15.09
N PRO A 288 1.35 -21.14 15.15
CA PRO A 288 0.27 -22.12 15.31
C PRO A 288 -0.07 -22.52 16.76
N VAL A 289 0.49 -21.86 17.76
CA VAL A 289 0.40 -22.26 19.20
C VAL A 289 -1.05 -22.24 19.71
N HIS A 290 -1.80 -21.22 19.32
CA HIS A 290 -3.16 -20.99 19.82
C HIS A 290 -4.26 -21.36 18.81
N GLY A 291 -3.91 -21.92 17.65
CA GLY A 291 -4.86 -22.36 16.64
C GLY A 291 -4.20 -22.63 15.31
N SER A 292 -4.84 -23.42 14.47
CA SER A 292 -4.41 -23.80 13.11
C SER A 292 -5.23 -23.12 12.02
N THR A 293 -6.37 -22.51 12.37
CA THR A 293 -7.27 -21.80 11.48
C THR A 293 -7.54 -20.38 11.97
N ILE A 294 -7.95 -19.50 11.07
CA ILE A 294 -8.32 -18.11 11.43
C ILE A 294 -9.47 -18.10 12.44
N GLU A 295 -10.45 -19.00 12.29
CA GLU A 295 -11.59 -19.11 13.19
C GLU A 295 -11.15 -19.47 14.62
N GLU A 296 -10.26 -20.46 14.79
CA GLU A 296 -9.71 -20.84 16.09
C GLU A 296 -8.94 -19.70 16.73
N LEU A 297 -8.07 -19.01 15.95
CA LEU A 297 -7.28 -17.89 16.44
C LEU A 297 -8.18 -16.72 16.89
N ILE A 298 -9.18 -16.36 16.09
CA ILE A 298 -10.11 -15.28 16.43
C ILE A 298 -10.91 -15.61 17.69
N ASN A 299 -11.47 -16.83 17.78
CA ASN A 299 -12.28 -17.23 18.95
C ASN A 299 -11.44 -17.16 20.25
N ARG A 300 -10.17 -17.57 20.21
CA ARG A 300 -9.28 -17.48 21.35
C ARG A 300 -8.84 -16.05 21.66
N ALA A 301 -8.62 -15.23 20.64
CA ALA A 301 -8.34 -13.82 20.83
C ALA A 301 -9.54 -13.08 21.47
N GLU A 302 -10.79 -13.43 21.09
CA GLU A 302 -12.00 -12.89 21.71
C GLU A 302 -12.12 -13.31 23.19
N GLU A 303 -11.80 -14.56 23.50
CA GLU A 303 -11.80 -15.03 24.89
C GLU A 303 -10.75 -14.30 25.74
N ALA A 304 -9.53 -14.16 25.22
CA ALA A 304 -8.47 -13.41 25.85
C ALA A 304 -8.83 -11.92 26.05
N LEU A 305 -9.42 -11.29 25.02
CA LEU A 305 -9.93 -9.91 25.10
C LEU A 305 -11.02 -9.75 26.16
N LYS A 306 -11.96 -10.69 26.22
CA LYS A 306 -12.99 -10.73 27.28
C LYS A 306 -12.38 -10.83 28.67
N ASN A 307 -11.33 -11.65 28.82
CA ASN A 307 -10.60 -11.78 30.09
C ASN A 307 -9.85 -10.46 30.43
N ALA A 308 -9.27 -9.78 29.45
CA ALA A 308 -8.67 -8.45 29.63
C ALA A 308 -9.69 -7.44 30.18
N LYS A 309 -10.87 -7.38 29.56
CA LYS A 309 -11.95 -6.48 29.98
C LYS A 309 -12.50 -6.79 31.36
N SER A 310 -12.72 -8.07 31.66
CA SER A 310 -13.25 -8.51 32.98
C SER A 310 -12.24 -8.34 34.11
N ALA A 311 -10.95 -8.44 33.83
CA ALA A 311 -9.87 -8.23 34.79
C ALA A 311 -9.59 -6.75 35.11
N GLY A 312 -10.36 -5.80 34.52
CA GLY A 312 -10.27 -4.38 34.85
C GLY A 312 -9.80 -3.50 33.68
N LYS A 313 -9.87 -4.00 32.45
CA LYS A 313 -9.52 -3.26 31.22
C LYS A 313 -8.03 -2.83 31.16
N ASN A 314 -7.64 -2.01 30.19
CA ASN A 314 -6.31 -1.42 30.01
C ASN A 314 -5.19 -2.45 30.21
N ARG A 315 -5.28 -3.59 29.52
CA ARG A 315 -4.30 -4.67 29.62
C ARG A 315 -4.28 -5.56 28.40
N THR A 316 -3.15 -6.25 28.22
CA THR A 316 -2.98 -7.35 27.29
C THR A 316 -3.18 -8.67 28.03
N VAL A 317 -4.00 -9.57 27.46
CA VAL A 317 -4.14 -10.97 27.90
C VAL A 317 -3.80 -11.87 26.73
N MET A 318 -2.88 -12.79 26.93
CA MET A 318 -2.55 -13.85 25.97
C MET A 318 -3.48 -15.04 26.19
N ALA A 319 -3.93 -15.65 25.11
CA ALA A 319 -4.70 -16.88 25.17
C ALA A 319 -3.87 -18.02 25.78
N GLU A 320 -4.54 -19.00 26.39
CA GLU A 320 -3.88 -20.21 26.88
C GLU A 320 -3.45 -21.09 25.70
N GLU A 321 -2.28 -21.73 25.82
CA GLU A 321 -1.77 -22.67 24.82
C GLU A 321 -2.72 -23.86 24.66
N ILE A 322 -2.79 -24.41 23.44
CA ILE A 322 -3.48 -25.68 23.22
C ILE A 322 -2.58 -26.74 23.86
N ASN A 323 -2.97 -27.26 25.02
CA ASN A 323 -2.41 -28.48 25.53
C ASN A 323 -2.76 -29.57 24.49
N GLY A 324 -1.81 -29.90 23.62
CA GLY A 324 -1.95 -31.00 22.70
C GLY A 324 -2.23 -32.32 23.41
N PRO A 325 -2.92 -33.26 22.76
CA PRO A 325 -3.16 -34.57 23.33
C PRO A 325 -1.89 -35.35 23.57
#